data_3e6bf06f7c241dd3295c44e74023e34f
#
_entry.id   3e6bf06f7c241dd3295c44e74023e34f
#
_cell.length_a   1.000
_cell.length_b   1.000
_cell.length_c   1.000
_cell.angle_alpha   90.00
_cell.angle_beta   90.00
_cell.angle_gamma   90.00
#
_symmetry.space_group_name_H-M   'P 1'
#
loop_
_entity.id
_entity.type
_entity.pdbx_description
1 polymer ?
#
loop_
_entity_poly.entity_id
_entity_poly.type
_entity_poly.pdbx_seq_one_letter_code
_entity_poly.pdbx_strand_id
1 'polypeptide(L)'
;LYWLLAFLSVGCYDDKGNNDYRFVNTIEVEPFGQDSYPWAALGDTVRYKPVLHFASGNGDELDLAYEWTFAGKTIGDELNLEWIVDTVATGQVILRVTDRANGLVYSNQKSLRIDSPYKSKGWMILSEKNGQSSLGFVREMITAYEMDDLGIYCVFDNQTFPDVYEETNGEVLGSGPVRITEHFSRTAPGSLLILQQGAPGCIDIDGNTLLRDIYLSETFMDGVFPEQFEPVNATWMHWLDVIENKDGRLYTRLKYSDALFNSGYFITEPVLVGEEEVRGHLLDCDWQAVGYTVVHDRGTAANPRNRLAAVFDFRDFWGVNYAGYAAVFPEADKGWPDGFVPLNDLGDHELIYFRGW
;
A
#
# COMPACT_ATOMS: atom_id res chain seq x y z
N LEU A 1 47.03 76.48 13.41
CA LEU A 1 45.71 75.97 13.85
C LEU A 1 44.65 76.80 13.18
N TYR A 2 43.91 76.48 12.24
CA TYR A 2 42.93 77.08 11.32
C TYR A 2 43.44 77.07 9.90
N TRP A 3 42.95 76.09 9.18
CA TRP A 3 42.75 76.00 7.72
C TRP A 3 42.63 74.55 7.32
N LEU A 4 41.54 73.96 7.74
CA LEU A 4 41.16 72.68 7.16
C LEU A 4 39.61 72.53 7.26
N LEU A 5 38.98 73.47 6.55
CA LEU A 5 37.53 73.45 6.41
C LEU A 5 37.19 74.17 5.11
N ALA A 6 37.12 73.47 4.04
CA ALA A 6 36.34 73.80 2.86
C ALA A 6 36.75 72.94 1.67
N PHE A 7 36.30 71.76 1.60
CA PHE A 7 36.03 71.06 0.34
C PHE A 7 35.04 69.88 0.61
N LEU A 8 33.88 70.27 1.11
CA LEU A 8 32.69 69.48 0.86
C LEU A 8 32.10 70.01 -0.46
N SER A 9 32.72 69.66 -1.58
CA SER A 9 32.07 69.75 -2.87
C SER A 9 30.97 68.69 -2.86
N VAL A 10 29.74 69.11 -2.68
CA VAL A 10 28.53 68.37 -2.98
C VAL A 10 28.58 68.08 -4.49
N GLY A 11 29.14 66.96 -4.84
CA GLY A 11 28.93 66.36 -6.15
C GLY A 11 27.51 65.84 -6.18
N CYS A 12 26.55 66.66 -6.59
CA CYS A 12 25.35 66.14 -7.19
C CYS A 12 25.82 65.36 -8.45
N TYR A 13 25.93 64.08 -8.32
CA TYR A 13 26.03 63.21 -9.47
C TYR A 13 24.66 63.27 -10.13
N ASP A 14 24.54 64.08 -11.17
CA ASP A 14 23.40 64.04 -12.07
C ASP A 14 23.45 62.66 -12.71
N ASP A 15 22.64 61.78 -12.20
CA ASP A 15 22.42 60.47 -12.77
C ASP A 15 21.77 60.71 -14.15
N LYS A 16 22.62 60.76 -15.19
CA LYS A 16 22.21 60.79 -16.60
C LYS A 16 21.88 59.38 -17.09
N GLY A 17 21.43 58.51 -16.17
CA GLY A 17 20.88 57.23 -16.57
C GLY A 17 19.77 57.44 -17.60
N ASN A 18 19.81 56.70 -18.68
CA ASN A 18 18.72 56.66 -19.65
C ASN A 18 17.52 56.02 -18.97
N ASN A 19 16.69 56.82 -18.32
CA ASN A 19 15.47 56.39 -17.62
C ASN A 19 14.31 56.22 -18.62
N ASP A 20 14.57 55.63 -19.77
CA ASP A 20 13.53 55.16 -20.69
C ASP A 20 12.86 53.93 -20.03
N TYR A 21 12.00 54.18 -19.03
CA TYR A 21 11.16 53.19 -18.42
C TYR A 21 10.14 52.70 -19.44
N ARG A 22 10.37 51.51 -19.98
CA ARG A 22 9.34 50.84 -20.76
C ARG A 22 8.34 50.22 -19.81
N PHE A 23 7.06 50.47 -20.03
CA PHE A 23 6.00 49.77 -19.31
C PHE A 23 6.12 48.28 -19.61
N VAL A 24 6.23 47.47 -18.56
CA VAL A 24 6.18 46.01 -18.64
C VAL A 24 4.81 45.58 -18.20
N ASN A 25 4.09 44.92 -19.09
CA ASN A 25 2.78 44.32 -18.73
C ASN A 25 3.04 43.07 -17.87
N THR A 26 3.03 43.24 -16.54
CA THR A 26 3.28 42.14 -15.65
C THR A 26 2.11 41.18 -15.64
N ILE A 27 2.42 39.88 -15.47
CA ILE A 27 1.45 38.78 -15.48
C ILE A 27 1.42 38.17 -14.10
N GLU A 28 0.24 38.07 -13.50
CA GLU A 28 0.00 37.28 -12.31
C GLU A 28 -0.68 35.98 -12.73
N VAL A 29 -0.08 34.86 -12.35
CA VAL A 29 -0.65 33.53 -12.55
C VAL A 29 -1.41 33.14 -11.29
N GLU A 30 -2.74 33.06 -11.36
CA GLU A 30 -3.55 32.63 -10.20
C GLU A 30 -3.18 31.21 -9.77
N PRO A 31 -3.31 30.91 -8.45
CA PRO A 31 -3.25 29.54 -7.97
C PRO A 31 -4.28 28.67 -8.68
N PHE A 32 -3.84 27.59 -9.29
CA PHE A 32 -4.69 26.66 -10.02
C PHE A 32 -4.99 25.41 -9.19
N GLY A 33 -6.21 24.86 -9.38
CA GLY A 33 -6.70 23.69 -8.65
C GLY A 33 -7.11 24.01 -7.21
N GLN A 34 -8.32 23.64 -6.84
CA GLN A 34 -8.93 24.02 -5.54
C GLN A 34 -8.68 23.03 -4.40
N ASP A 35 -8.19 21.83 -4.71
CA ASP A 35 -8.05 20.77 -3.71
C ASP A 35 -6.87 21.03 -2.76
N SER A 36 -7.13 20.93 -1.46
CA SER A 36 -6.12 21.12 -0.41
C SER A 36 -5.03 20.04 -0.43
N TYR A 37 -5.37 18.84 -0.92
CA TYR A 37 -4.47 17.69 -1.07
C TYR A 37 -4.69 17.03 -2.44
N PRO A 38 -4.17 17.62 -3.52
CA PRO A 38 -4.37 17.07 -4.84
C PRO A 38 -3.68 15.71 -4.98
N TRP A 39 -4.45 14.74 -5.35
CA TRP A 39 -4.04 13.36 -5.55
C TRP A 39 -4.54 12.86 -6.91
N ALA A 40 -3.74 12.05 -7.57
CA ALA A 40 -4.09 11.33 -8.78
C ALA A 40 -3.46 9.95 -8.76
N ALA A 41 -4.03 9.01 -9.52
CA ALA A 41 -3.40 7.72 -9.77
C ALA A 41 -2.74 7.70 -11.14
N LEU A 42 -1.77 6.81 -11.32
CA LEU A 42 -1.18 6.53 -12.62
C LEU A 42 -2.29 6.19 -13.63
N GLY A 43 -2.26 6.81 -14.80
CA GLY A 43 -3.27 6.68 -15.85
C GLY A 43 -4.46 7.63 -15.73
N ASP A 44 -4.64 8.34 -14.63
CA ASP A 44 -5.66 9.38 -14.50
C ASP A 44 -5.33 10.58 -15.39
N THR A 45 -6.34 11.36 -15.76
CA THR A 45 -6.14 12.60 -16.48
C THR A 45 -6.23 13.79 -15.53
N VAL A 46 -5.11 14.49 -15.36
CA VAL A 46 -5.04 15.75 -14.60
C VAL A 46 -5.32 16.93 -15.51
N ARG A 47 -6.23 17.81 -15.09
CA ARG A 47 -6.63 19.01 -15.84
C ARG A 47 -6.48 20.24 -14.96
N TYR A 48 -5.74 21.23 -15.45
CA TYR A 48 -5.63 22.55 -14.84
C TYR A 48 -5.97 23.63 -15.85
N LYS A 49 -6.76 24.62 -15.42
CA LYS A 49 -7.16 25.80 -16.20
C LYS A 49 -6.78 27.05 -15.41
N PRO A 50 -5.51 27.47 -15.50
CA PRO A 50 -5.06 28.67 -14.79
C PRO A 50 -5.68 29.93 -15.38
N VAL A 51 -5.84 30.94 -14.54
CA VAL A 51 -6.24 32.28 -14.92
C VAL A 51 -5.02 33.19 -14.88
N LEU A 52 -4.85 34.01 -15.91
CA LEU A 52 -3.79 35.00 -16.00
C LEU A 52 -4.38 36.40 -15.83
N HIS A 53 -3.82 37.20 -14.94
CA HIS A 53 -4.16 38.61 -14.80
C HIS A 53 -3.01 39.46 -15.35
N PHE A 54 -3.38 40.44 -16.15
CA PHE A 54 -2.44 41.35 -16.78
C PHE A 54 -2.52 42.74 -16.16
N ALA A 55 -1.40 43.38 -15.94
CA ALA A 55 -1.38 44.74 -15.43
C ALA A 55 -2.06 45.75 -16.38
N SER A 56 -2.14 45.44 -17.68
CA SER A 56 -2.83 46.24 -18.67
C SER A 56 -3.42 45.35 -19.78
N GLY A 57 -4.67 45.62 -20.15
CA GLY A 57 -5.36 44.89 -21.21
C GLY A 57 -5.72 43.46 -20.84
N ASN A 58 -5.91 42.63 -21.85
CA ASN A 58 -6.29 41.23 -21.74
C ASN A 58 -5.19 40.23 -22.14
N GLY A 59 -4.01 40.76 -22.49
CA GLY A 59 -2.85 39.94 -22.90
C GLY A 59 -2.84 39.50 -24.37
N ASP A 60 -3.86 39.80 -25.18
CA ASP A 60 -3.94 39.37 -26.58
C ASP A 60 -2.78 39.88 -27.47
N GLU A 61 -2.11 40.95 -27.05
CA GLU A 61 -0.97 41.51 -27.76
C GLU A 61 0.36 40.91 -27.33
N LEU A 62 0.38 40.01 -26.33
CA LEU A 62 1.60 39.40 -25.83
C LEU A 62 1.88 38.06 -26.52
N ASP A 63 3.15 37.86 -26.90
CA ASP A 63 3.64 36.57 -27.40
C ASP A 63 4.09 35.72 -26.22
N LEU A 64 3.17 34.89 -25.69
CA LEU A 64 3.37 34.07 -24.52
C LEU A 64 3.72 32.64 -24.89
N ALA A 65 4.68 32.05 -24.15
CA ALA A 65 4.96 30.63 -24.16
C ALA A 65 4.63 30.03 -22.80
N TYR A 66 4.14 28.82 -22.82
CA TYR A 66 3.75 28.08 -21.64
C TYR A 66 4.61 26.83 -21.48
N GLU A 67 4.97 26.50 -20.26
CA GLU A 67 5.65 25.27 -19.92
C GLU A 67 5.10 24.74 -18.61
N TRP A 68 4.56 23.52 -18.66
CA TRP A 68 4.19 22.78 -17.47
C TRP A 68 5.25 21.73 -17.15
N THR A 69 5.66 21.66 -15.89
CA THR A 69 6.62 20.66 -15.44
C THR A 69 6.14 19.95 -14.19
N PHE A 70 6.45 18.65 -14.09
CA PHE A 70 6.25 17.84 -12.90
C PHE A 70 7.46 16.90 -12.69
N ALA A 71 7.99 16.84 -11.46
CA ALA A 71 9.17 16.02 -11.13
C ALA A 71 10.34 16.21 -12.13
N GLY A 72 10.53 17.43 -12.65
CA GLY A 72 11.61 17.76 -13.58
C GLY A 72 11.36 17.39 -15.05
N LYS A 73 10.19 16.86 -15.38
CA LYS A 73 9.78 16.57 -16.76
C LYS A 73 8.77 17.60 -17.25
N THR A 74 8.84 17.97 -18.52
CA THR A 74 7.79 18.76 -19.20
C THR A 74 6.59 17.85 -19.44
N ILE A 75 5.39 18.33 -19.05
CA ILE A 75 4.12 17.60 -19.15
C ILE A 75 3.07 18.34 -20.00
N GLY A 76 3.38 19.54 -20.48
CA GLY A 76 2.52 20.32 -21.37
C GLY A 76 3.14 21.65 -21.75
N ASP A 77 2.66 22.25 -22.84
CA ASP A 77 3.14 23.51 -23.43
C ASP A 77 2.02 24.48 -23.82
N GLU A 78 0.80 24.18 -23.43
CA GLU A 78 -0.37 25.06 -23.61
C GLU A 78 -0.82 25.69 -22.28
N LEU A 79 -1.59 26.78 -22.32
CA LEU A 79 -2.10 27.43 -21.12
C LEU A 79 -2.91 26.44 -20.26
N ASN A 80 -3.81 25.69 -20.89
CA ASN A 80 -4.61 24.67 -20.20
C ASN A 80 -3.89 23.34 -20.25
N LEU A 81 -3.63 22.77 -19.08
CA LEU A 81 -3.05 21.44 -18.98
C LEU A 81 -4.14 20.36 -19.09
N GLU A 82 -3.90 19.39 -19.95
CA GLU A 82 -4.55 18.09 -19.95
C GLU A 82 -3.47 17.01 -20.06
N TRP A 83 -3.18 16.34 -18.95
CA TRP A 83 -2.07 15.41 -18.85
C TRP A 83 -2.54 14.05 -18.33
N ILE A 84 -2.28 12.99 -19.11
CA ILE A 84 -2.43 11.61 -18.64
C ILE A 84 -1.20 11.27 -17.82
N VAL A 85 -1.42 10.95 -16.54
CA VAL A 85 -0.35 10.71 -15.59
C VAL A 85 0.41 9.43 -15.94
N ASP A 86 1.70 9.55 -16.17
CA ASP A 86 2.59 8.48 -16.63
C ASP A 86 3.69 8.09 -15.63
N THR A 87 3.71 8.71 -14.46
CA THR A 87 4.80 8.52 -13.49
C THR A 87 4.29 8.63 -12.07
N VAL A 88 4.57 7.63 -11.24
CA VAL A 88 4.31 7.68 -9.78
C VAL A 88 5.37 8.57 -9.13
N ALA A 89 4.95 9.67 -8.53
CA ALA A 89 5.82 10.63 -7.85
C ALA A 89 5.03 11.58 -6.94
N THR A 90 5.72 12.21 -6.02
CA THR A 90 5.22 13.38 -5.28
C THR A 90 6.08 14.57 -5.63
N GLY A 91 5.46 15.67 -6.06
CA GLY A 91 6.21 16.84 -6.51
C GLY A 91 5.33 18.08 -6.69
N GLN A 92 5.93 19.09 -7.32
CA GLN A 92 5.22 20.31 -7.70
C GLN A 92 4.88 20.24 -9.20
N VAL A 93 3.62 20.48 -9.52
CA VAL A 93 3.23 20.89 -10.88
C VAL A 93 3.50 22.39 -10.98
N ILE A 94 4.34 22.78 -11.93
CA ILE A 94 4.77 24.16 -12.10
C ILE A 94 4.32 24.62 -13.48
N LEU A 95 3.56 25.72 -13.54
CA LEU A 95 3.33 26.48 -14.77
C LEU A 95 4.33 27.62 -14.84
N ARG A 96 5.05 27.72 -15.96
CA ARG A 96 5.85 28.88 -16.35
C ARG A 96 5.21 29.55 -17.56
N VAL A 97 5.02 30.84 -17.46
CA VAL A 97 4.52 31.69 -18.53
C VAL A 97 5.64 32.66 -18.92
N THR A 98 6.15 32.53 -20.12
CA THR A 98 7.25 33.35 -20.61
C THR A 98 6.74 34.36 -21.64
N ASP A 99 6.94 35.64 -21.37
CA ASP A 99 6.78 36.71 -22.40
C ASP A 99 8.00 36.69 -23.30
N ARG A 100 7.84 36.25 -24.55
CA ARG A 100 8.93 36.12 -25.50
C ARG A 100 9.50 37.44 -25.94
N ALA A 101 8.75 38.56 -25.83
CA ALA A 101 9.20 39.87 -26.22
C ALA A 101 10.28 40.44 -25.28
N ASN A 102 10.24 40.09 -24.00
CA ASN A 102 11.17 40.61 -22.99
C ASN A 102 11.90 39.54 -22.19
N GLY A 103 11.53 38.25 -22.36
CA GLY A 103 12.12 37.10 -21.68
C GLY A 103 11.74 36.97 -20.20
N LEU A 104 10.76 37.72 -19.71
CA LEU A 104 10.29 37.59 -18.33
C LEU A 104 9.49 36.33 -18.16
N VAL A 105 9.71 35.65 -17.03
CA VAL A 105 9.04 34.40 -16.66
C VAL A 105 8.21 34.62 -15.41
N TYR A 106 6.94 34.29 -15.52
CA TYR A 106 5.98 34.27 -14.41
C TYR A 106 5.63 32.85 -14.11
N SER A 107 5.41 32.50 -12.85
CA SER A 107 5.12 31.12 -12.51
C SER A 107 4.20 30.98 -11.31
N ASN A 108 3.46 29.88 -11.28
CA ASN A 108 2.79 29.40 -10.10
C ASN A 108 2.95 27.88 -10.02
N GLN A 109 2.77 27.32 -8.82
CA GLN A 109 3.00 25.90 -8.57
C GLN A 109 1.97 25.34 -7.61
N LYS A 110 1.74 24.04 -7.73
CA LYS A 110 0.88 23.28 -6.83
C LYS A 110 1.46 21.90 -6.54
N SER A 111 1.42 21.48 -5.28
CA SER A 111 1.78 20.11 -4.93
C SER A 111 0.81 19.12 -5.56
N LEU A 112 1.33 18.02 -6.07
CA LEU A 112 0.57 16.89 -6.57
C LEU A 112 1.25 15.61 -6.13
N ARG A 113 0.46 14.66 -5.64
CA ARG A 113 0.90 13.32 -5.33
C ARG A 113 0.27 12.37 -6.33
N ILE A 114 1.11 11.57 -6.98
CA ILE A 114 0.68 10.53 -7.89
C ILE A 114 1.07 9.19 -7.29
N ASP A 115 0.06 8.37 -7.04
CA ASP A 115 0.23 7.03 -6.50
C ASP A 115 -0.05 5.97 -7.58
N SER A 116 0.32 4.72 -7.30
CA SER A 116 -0.15 3.56 -8.06
C SER A 116 -1.68 3.50 -8.03
N PRO A 117 -2.36 3.06 -9.10
CA PRO A 117 -3.80 2.87 -9.12
C PRO A 117 -4.25 1.84 -8.08
N TYR A 118 -3.36 0.93 -7.69
CA TYR A 118 -3.62 -0.16 -6.75
C TYR A 118 -3.62 0.28 -5.28
N LYS A 119 -3.11 1.47 -4.98
CA LYS A 119 -3.16 2.05 -3.63
C LYS A 119 -4.54 2.56 -3.22
N SER A 120 -5.47 2.60 -4.15
CA SER A 120 -6.84 3.02 -3.90
C SER A 120 -7.67 1.88 -3.30
N LYS A 121 -8.82 2.23 -2.71
CA LYS A 121 -9.81 1.26 -2.26
C LYS A 121 -10.31 0.41 -3.43
N GLY A 122 -10.42 -0.89 -3.21
CA GLY A 122 -10.85 -1.80 -4.27
C GLY A 122 -10.82 -3.26 -3.83
N TRP A 123 -10.91 -4.15 -4.81
CA TRP A 123 -10.93 -5.60 -4.60
C TRP A 123 -9.80 -6.27 -5.41
N MET A 124 -8.99 -7.07 -4.73
CA MET A 124 -8.07 -8.00 -5.35
C MET A 124 -8.77 -9.32 -5.63
N ILE A 125 -8.60 -9.85 -6.82
CA ILE A 125 -9.27 -11.06 -7.30
C ILE A 125 -8.20 -12.02 -7.81
N LEU A 126 -7.98 -13.12 -7.09
CA LEU A 126 -7.18 -14.24 -7.59
C LEU A 126 -8.10 -15.23 -8.31
N SER A 127 -7.77 -15.56 -9.52
CA SER A 127 -8.58 -16.45 -10.37
C SER A 127 -7.69 -17.40 -11.16
N GLU A 128 -8.30 -18.38 -11.80
CA GLU A 128 -7.64 -19.26 -12.77
C GLU A 128 -8.15 -18.96 -14.17
N LYS A 129 -7.22 -18.78 -15.10
CA LYS A 129 -7.49 -18.57 -16.52
C LYS A 129 -6.62 -19.51 -17.34
N ASN A 130 -7.24 -20.43 -18.07
CA ASN A 130 -6.53 -21.41 -18.91
C ASN A 130 -5.48 -22.25 -18.13
N GLY A 131 -5.77 -22.64 -16.88
CA GLY A 131 -4.86 -23.41 -16.04
C GLY A 131 -3.76 -22.58 -15.36
N GLN A 132 -3.79 -21.27 -15.50
CA GLN A 132 -2.82 -20.34 -14.92
C GLN A 132 -3.47 -19.40 -13.92
N SER A 133 -2.79 -19.11 -12.82
CA SER A 133 -3.22 -18.11 -11.88
C SER A 133 -3.19 -16.71 -12.51
N SER A 134 -4.21 -15.92 -12.26
CA SER A 134 -4.32 -14.53 -12.69
C SER A 134 -4.77 -13.65 -11.52
N LEU A 135 -4.12 -12.50 -11.36
CA LEU A 135 -4.45 -11.50 -10.35
C LEU A 135 -5.08 -10.30 -11.04
N GLY A 136 -6.33 -10.01 -10.71
CA GLY A 136 -7.03 -8.81 -11.14
C GLY A 136 -7.24 -7.83 -9.99
N PHE A 137 -7.39 -6.56 -10.32
CA PHE A 137 -7.78 -5.51 -9.38
C PHE A 137 -8.98 -4.73 -9.90
N VAL A 138 -9.95 -4.49 -9.02
CA VAL A 138 -11.10 -3.63 -9.29
C VAL A 138 -11.02 -2.43 -8.37
N ARG A 139 -10.71 -1.26 -8.94
CA ARG A 139 -10.66 0.01 -8.22
C ARG A 139 -12.07 0.53 -8.02
N GLU A 140 -12.43 0.82 -6.77
CA GLU A 140 -13.69 1.49 -6.44
C GLU A 140 -13.56 2.99 -6.74
N MET A 141 -14.44 3.50 -7.61
CA MET A 141 -14.52 4.93 -7.89
C MET A 141 -15.94 5.42 -7.63
N ILE A 142 -16.07 6.35 -6.68
CA ILE A 142 -17.34 7.06 -6.47
C ILE A 142 -17.35 8.25 -7.42
N THR A 143 -18.30 8.25 -8.37
CA THR A 143 -18.45 9.30 -9.38
C THR A 143 -19.49 10.32 -9.04
N ALA A 144 -20.50 9.94 -8.24
CA ALA A 144 -21.56 10.81 -7.78
C ALA A 144 -22.16 10.33 -6.47
N TYR A 145 -22.88 11.23 -5.82
CA TYR A 145 -23.81 10.92 -4.74
C TYR A 145 -25.20 11.28 -5.22
N GLU A 146 -26.10 10.34 -5.22
CA GLU A 146 -27.50 10.55 -5.58
C GLU A 146 -28.38 10.40 -4.36
N MET A 147 -29.54 11.07 -4.35
CA MET A 147 -30.49 11.04 -3.25
C MET A 147 -31.86 10.61 -3.79
N ASP A 148 -32.45 9.66 -3.11
CA ASP A 148 -33.83 9.25 -3.34
C ASP A 148 -34.63 9.25 -2.02
N ASP A 149 -35.84 8.68 -2.04
CA ASP A 149 -36.71 8.60 -0.87
C ASP A 149 -36.17 7.71 0.27
N LEU A 150 -35.15 6.89 0.00
CA LEU A 150 -34.51 6.01 0.96
C LEU A 150 -33.22 6.60 1.56
N GLY A 151 -32.70 7.68 0.97
CA GLY A 151 -31.52 8.37 1.45
C GLY A 151 -30.48 8.70 0.37
N ILE A 152 -29.26 8.98 0.81
CA ILE A 152 -28.13 9.27 -0.09
C ILE A 152 -27.37 7.97 -0.37
N TYR A 153 -27.13 7.68 -1.63
CA TYR A 153 -26.32 6.56 -2.06
C TYR A 153 -25.19 6.97 -3.01
N CYS A 154 -24.15 6.16 -3.04
CA CYS A 154 -23.00 6.37 -3.91
C CYS A 154 -23.28 5.75 -5.29
N VAL A 155 -22.93 6.49 -6.33
CA VAL A 155 -22.83 5.94 -7.69
C VAL A 155 -21.39 5.57 -7.95
N PHE A 156 -21.15 4.33 -8.35
CA PHE A 156 -19.81 3.79 -8.60
C PHE A 156 -19.57 3.64 -10.10
N ASP A 157 -18.37 4.02 -10.52
CA ASP A 157 -17.79 3.66 -11.81
C ASP A 157 -16.50 2.90 -11.53
N ASN A 158 -16.57 1.56 -11.52
CA ASN A 158 -15.46 0.73 -11.14
C ASN A 158 -14.50 0.56 -12.32
N GLN A 159 -13.23 0.85 -12.08
CA GLN A 159 -12.17 0.64 -13.03
C GLN A 159 -11.55 -0.75 -12.80
N THR A 160 -11.46 -1.56 -13.85
CA THR A 160 -10.94 -2.92 -13.79
C THR A 160 -9.56 -3.02 -14.43
N PHE A 161 -8.65 -3.70 -13.74
CA PHE A 161 -7.30 -4.00 -14.19
C PHE A 161 -7.13 -5.52 -14.18
N PRO A 162 -7.16 -6.17 -15.33
CA PRO A 162 -6.87 -7.61 -15.43
C PRO A 162 -5.35 -7.85 -15.37
N ASP A 163 -4.99 -9.06 -14.97
CA ASP A 163 -3.60 -9.58 -15.04
C ASP A 163 -2.52 -8.62 -14.47
N VAL A 164 -2.88 -7.89 -13.37
CA VAL A 164 -2.05 -6.79 -12.80
C VAL A 164 -0.67 -7.24 -12.35
N TYR A 165 -0.51 -8.51 -11.96
CA TYR A 165 0.80 -9.03 -11.59
C TYR A 165 1.73 -9.12 -12.81
N GLU A 166 1.24 -9.67 -13.92
CA GLU A 166 2.01 -9.79 -15.15
C GLU A 166 2.36 -8.41 -15.74
N GLU A 167 1.39 -7.49 -15.74
CA GLU A 167 1.61 -6.11 -16.20
C GLU A 167 2.66 -5.38 -15.37
N THR A 168 2.67 -5.62 -14.06
CA THR A 168 3.57 -4.90 -13.14
C THR A 168 4.98 -5.51 -13.11
N ASN A 169 5.08 -6.84 -13.14
CA ASN A 169 6.34 -7.56 -12.93
C ASN A 169 6.98 -8.09 -14.21
N GLY A 170 6.26 -8.12 -15.33
CA GLY A 170 6.74 -8.69 -16.60
C GLY A 170 6.89 -10.21 -16.56
N GLU A 171 6.29 -10.87 -15.58
CA GLU A 171 6.29 -12.32 -15.41
C GLU A 171 4.89 -12.81 -15.04
N VAL A 172 4.59 -14.05 -15.37
CA VAL A 172 3.30 -14.67 -15.09
C VAL A 172 3.27 -15.31 -13.71
N LEU A 173 2.10 -15.34 -13.09
CA LEU A 173 1.85 -16.17 -11.91
C LEU A 173 1.95 -17.66 -12.28
N GLY A 174 2.04 -18.51 -11.26
CA GLY A 174 2.03 -19.95 -11.43
C GLY A 174 0.66 -20.52 -11.82
N SER A 175 0.36 -21.69 -11.32
CA SER A 175 -0.91 -22.38 -11.55
C SER A 175 -1.51 -22.87 -10.24
N GLY A 176 -2.78 -23.32 -10.28
CA GLY A 176 -3.46 -23.81 -9.10
C GLY A 176 -3.58 -22.75 -8.01
N PRO A 177 -4.27 -21.63 -8.29
CA PRO A 177 -4.45 -20.57 -7.29
C PRO A 177 -5.23 -21.12 -6.09
N VAL A 178 -4.79 -20.74 -4.88
CA VAL A 178 -5.39 -21.23 -3.63
C VAL A 178 -6.05 -20.07 -2.89
N ARG A 179 -5.28 -19.04 -2.59
CA ARG A 179 -5.75 -17.94 -1.74
C ARG A 179 -4.86 -16.70 -1.87
N ILE A 180 -5.43 -15.54 -1.58
CA ILE A 180 -4.69 -14.32 -1.23
C ILE A 180 -4.87 -14.12 0.27
N THR A 181 -3.78 -13.83 0.97
CA THR A 181 -3.82 -13.38 2.37
C THR A 181 -3.19 -12.00 2.46
N GLU A 182 -3.88 -11.08 3.11
CA GLU A 182 -3.36 -9.74 3.36
C GLU A 182 -2.43 -9.77 4.57
N HIS A 183 -1.25 -9.23 4.37
CA HIS A 183 -0.24 -9.07 5.40
C HIS A 183 -0.24 -7.61 5.82
N PHE A 184 -0.82 -7.32 6.96
CA PHE A 184 -0.91 -5.96 7.48
C PHE A 184 0.06 -5.74 8.64
N SER A 185 0.89 -4.70 8.50
CA SER A 185 1.80 -4.25 9.54
C SER A 185 1.45 -2.81 9.93
N ARG A 186 1.72 -2.43 11.19
CA ARG A 186 1.49 -1.06 11.67
C ARG A 186 2.38 -0.02 10.97
N THR A 187 3.51 -0.43 10.45
CA THR A 187 4.55 0.46 9.92
C THR A 187 4.82 0.29 8.44
N ALA A 188 4.45 -0.85 7.85
CA ALA A 188 4.59 -1.11 6.43
C ALA A 188 3.24 -0.98 5.70
N PRO A 189 3.23 -0.52 4.46
CA PRO A 189 2.07 -0.70 3.60
C PRO A 189 1.72 -2.20 3.53
N GLY A 190 0.43 -2.52 3.40
CA GLY A 190 -0.01 -3.91 3.31
C GLY A 190 0.72 -4.66 2.21
N SER A 191 1.08 -5.90 2.48
CA SER A 191 1.59 -6.84 1.50
C SER A 191 0.55 -7.93 1.26
N LEU A 192 0.63 -8.61 0.14
CA LEU A 192 -0.28 -9.69 -0.23
C LEU A 192 0.53 -10.95 -0.51
N LEU A 193 0.25 -12.02 0.23
CA LEU A 193 0.77 -13.34 -0.09
C LEU A 193 -0.20 -14.05 -1.02
N ILE A 194 0.25 -14.38 -2.21
CA ILE A 194 -0.46 -15.18 -3.19
C ILE A 194 -0.05 -16.63 -2.99
N LEU A 195 -1.00 -17.46 -2.53
CA LEU A 195 -0.84 -18.90 -2.40
C LEU A 195 -1.27 -19.58 -3.69
N GLN A 196 -0.38 -20.37 -4.28
CA GLN A 196 -0.59 -21.15 -5.51
C GLN A 196 0.32 -22.38 -5.51
N GLN A 197 0.00 -23.38 -6.34
CA GLN A 197 0.71 -24.68 -6.32
C GLN A 197 1.83 -24.76 -7.36
N GLY A 198 1.60 -24.23 -8.57
CA GLY A 198 2.56 -24.33 -9.67
C GLY A 198 3.75 -23.40 -9.55
N ALA A 199 4.82 -23.69 -10.29
CA ALA A 199 5.96 -22.79 -10.39
C ALA A 199 5.55 -21.40 -10.89
N PRO A 200 6.13 -20.31 -10.36
CA PRO A 200 7.29 -20.23 -9.47
C PRO A 200 6.98 -20.46 -7.98
N GLY A 201 5.79 -20.86 -7.62
CA GLY A 201 5.35 -21.06 -6.24
C GLY A 201 4.61 -19.86 -5.67
N CYS A 202 4.47 -19.81 -4.34
CA CYS A 202 3.80 -18.72 -3.66
C CYS A 202 4.67 -17.45 -3.66
N ILE A 203 4.01 -16.30 -3.75
CA ILE A 203 4.67 -15.02 -3.99
C ILE A 203 4.14 -13.99 -3.01
N ASP A 204 5.03 -13.24 -2.38
CA ASP A 204 4.70 -12.04 -1.61
C ASP A 204 4.90 -10.81 -2.47
N ILE A 205 3.90 -9.92 -2.48
CA ILE A 205 3.90 -8.69 -3.27
C ILE A 205 3.57 -7.47 -2.40
N ASP A 206 4.15 -6.33 -2.72
CA ASP A 206 3.78 -5.05 -2.13
C ASP A 206 2.34 -4.67 -2.52
N GLY A 207 1.49 -4.45 -1.53
CA GLY A 207 0.06 -4.21 -1.75
C GLY A 207 -0.28 -2.85 -2.40
N ASN A 208 0.69 -1.92 -2.49
CA ASN A 208 0.47 -0.62 -3.13
C ASN A 208 0.94 -0.60 -4.58
N THR A 209 2.04 -1.27 -4.87
CA THR A 209 2.69 -1.26 -6.18
C THR A 209 2.44 -2.54 -6.95
N LEU A 210 2.07 -3.62 -6.27
CA LEU A 210 1.94 -5.00 -6.76
C LEU A 210 3.27 -5.57 -7.32
N LEU A 211 4.38 -4.90 -7.03
CA LEU A 211 5.70 -5.45 -7.30
C LEU A 211 5.96 -6.65 -6.40
N ARG A 212 6.60 -7.67 -6.97
CA ARG A 212 7.04 -8.81 -6.20
C ARG A 212 8.11 -8.40 -5.19
N ASP A 213 7.86 -8.74 -3.93
CA ASP A 213 8.85 -8.57 -2.87
C ASP A 213 9.77 -9.80 -2.80
N ILE A 214 9.17 -11.00 -2.67
CA ILE A 214 9.95 -12.23 -2.47
C ILE A 214 9.12 -13.47 -2.85
N TYR A 215 9.78 -14.53 -3.30
CA TYR A 215 9.16 -15.85 -3.39
C TYR A 215 9.12 -16.51 -2.01
N LEU A 216 8.06 -17.22 -1.69
CA LEU A 216 7.94 -17.92 -0.41
C LEU A 216 9.09 -18.91 -0.17
N SER A 217 9.65 -19.51 -1.24
CA SER A 217 10.83 -20.38 -1.13
C SER A 217 12.06 -19.68 -0.54
N GLU A 218 12.22 -18.40 -0.81
CA GLU A 218 13.35 -17.59 -0.30
C GLU A 218 13.19 -17.25 1.18
N THR A 219 12.01 -17.46 1.76
CA THR A 219 11.74 -17.26 3.19
C THR A 219 12.01 -18.49 4.06
N PHE A 220 12.46 -19.59 3.46
CA PHE A 220 12.98 -20.77 4.16
C PHE A 220 14.50 -20.83 4.03
N MET A 221 15.17 -21.34 5.04
CA MET A 221 16.64 -21.44 5.02
C MET A 221 17.10 -22.29 3.83
N ASP A 222 18.05 -21.77 3.08
CA ASP A 222 18.59 -22.40 1.86
C ASP A 222 17.54 -22.72 0.77
N GLY A 223 16.35 -22.11 0.85
CA GLY A 223 15.25 -22.38 -0.07
C GLY A 223 14.64 -23.80 0.08
N VAL A 224 14.91 -24.45 1.21
CA VAL A 224 14.45 -25.82 1.46
C VAL A 224 13.11 -25.79 2.15
N PHE A 225 12.10 -26.31 1.46
CA PHE A 225 10.77 -26.50 2.02
C PHE A 225 10.67 -27.77 2.91
N PRO A 226 9.77 -27.77 3.89
CA PRO A 226 9.36 -29.00 4.56
C PRO A 226 8.86 -30.05 3.57
N GLU A 227 8.97 -31.31 3.93
CA GLU A 227 8.46 -32.41 3.08
C GLU A 227 6.94 -32.24 2.84
N GLN A 228 6.52 -32.39 1.58
CA GLN A 228 5.12 -32.24 1.13
C GLN A 228 4.54 -30.86 1.47
N PHE A 229 5.36 -29.80 1.30
CA PHE A 229 4.91 -28.44 1.56
C PHE A 229 3.98 -27.94 0.45
N GLU A 230 2.71 -27.84 0.78
CA GLU A 230 1.64 -27.29 -0.08
C GLU A 230 0.84 -26.29 0.76
N PRO A 231 1.26 -25.02 0.86
CA PRO A 231 0.61 -24.04 1.72
C PRO A 231 -0.78 -23.67 1.19
N VAL A 232 -1.76 -23.61 2.10
CA VAL A 232 -3.16 -23.33 1.77
C VAL A 232 -3.73 -22.12 2.48
N ASN A 233 -3.11 -21.67 3.57
CA ASN A 233 -3.53 -20.50 4.33
C ASN A 233 -2.33 -19.91 5.07
N ALA A 234 -2.45 -18.64 5.48
CA ALA A 234 -1.47 -17.97 6.33
C ALA A 234 -2.15 -16.93 7.20
N THR A 235 -1.55 -16.64 8.34
CA THR A 235 -1.90 -15.51 9.19
C THR A 235 -0.63 -14.79 9.62
N TRP A 236 -0.73 -13.46 9.74
CA TRP A 236 0.37 -12.56 10.00
C TRP A 236 0.11 -11.83 11.31
N MET A 237 0.89 -12.15 12.32
CA MET A 237 0.81 -11.51 13.61
C MET A 237 1.94 -10.50 13.78
N HIS A 238 1.93 -9.77 14.88
CA HIS A 238 2.92 -8.71 15.10
C HIS A 238 4.38 -9.22 15.08
N TRP A 239 4.64 -10.34 15.78
CA TRP A 239 5.98 -10.91 15.90
C TRP A 239 6.13 -12.31 15.28
N LEU A 240 5.05 -12.88 14.79
CA LEU A 240 5.02 -14.25 14.30
C LEU A 240 4.17 -14.34 13.03
N ASP A 241 4.70 -15.00 12.02
CA ASP A 241 3.94 -15.45 10.86
C ASP A 241 3.67 -16.94 10.98
N VAL A 242 2.48 -17.36 10.56
CA VAL A 242 2.06 -18.76 10.57
C VAL A 242 1.54 -19.13 9.19
N ILE A 243 2.05 -20.23 8.64
CA ILE A 243 1.57 -20.82 7.38
C ILE A 243 0.93 -22.17 7.70
N GLU A 244 -0.27 -22.38 7.18
CA GLU A 244 -0.96 -23.65 7.19
C GLU A 244 -0.63 -24.44 5.94
N ASN A 245 -0.16 -25.65 6.10
CA ASN A 245 0.03 -26.63 5.03
C ASN A 245 -1.26 -27.41 4.78
N LYS A 246 -1.44 -27.94 3.61
CA LYS A 246 -2.62 -28.74 3.17
C LYS A 246 -2.89 -29.95 4.06
N ASP A 247 -1.85 -30.55 4.63
CA ASP A 247 -1.97 -31.68 5.56
C ASP A 247 -2.26 -31.25 7.02
N GLY A 248 -2.47 -29.96 7.25
CA GLY A 248 -2.78 -29.35 8.53
C GLY A 248 -1.58 -29.03 9.41
N ARG A 249 -0.35 -29.30 8.97
CA ARG A 249 0.85 -28.81 9.68
C ARG A 249 0.92 -27.30 9.62
N LEU A 250 1.46 -26.71 10.67
CA LEU A 250 1.70 -25.28 10.75
C LEU A 250 3.19 -25.02 10.85
N TYR A 251 3.65 -24.01 10.11
CA TYR A 251 5.04 -23.56 10.14
C TYR A 251 5.09 -22.10 10.54
N THR A 252 6.08 -21.72 11.32
CA THR A 252 6.18 -20.37 11.88
C THR A 252 7.49 -19.69 11.56
N ARG A 253 7.43 -18.37 11.54
CA ARG A 253 8.58 -17.48 11.38
C ARG A 253 8.49 -16.33 12.37
N LEU A 254 9.59 -16.06 13.09
CA LEU A 254 9.70 -14.85 13.90
C LEU A 254 9.99 -13.64 13.01
N LYS A 255 9.32 -12.52 13.31
CA LYS A 255 9.61 -11.21 12.75
C LYS A 255 10.40 -10.36 13.75
N TYR A 256 11.48 -9.76 13.28
CA TYR A 256 12.25 -8.81 14.09
C TYR A 256 11.70 -7.38 13.95
N SER A 257 10.98 -7.14 12.88
CA SER A 257 10.27 -5.89 12.63
C SER A 257 9.00 -6.17 11.84
N ASP A 258 8.16 -5.15 11.69
CA ASP A 258 6.95 -5.23 10.86
C ASP A 258 7.26 -5.27 9.35
N ALA A 259 8.52 -5.12 8.95
CA ALA A 259 8.91 -5.20 7.56
C ALA A 259 9.32 -6.63 7.19
N LEU A 260 8.83 -7.14 6.06
CA LEU A 260 9.09 -8.49 5.58
C LEU A 260 10.60 -8.81 5.52
N PHE A 261 11.40 -7.90 4.99
CA PHE A 261 12.85 -8.10 4.79
C PHE A 261 13.68 -8.17 6.08
N ASN A 262 13.12 -7.78 7.21
CA ASN A 262 13.76 -7.89 8.52
C ASN A 262 13.25 -9.10 9.32
N SER A 263 12.55 -10.00 8.66
CA SER A 263 12.04 -11.23 9.27
C SER A 263 13.07 -12.33 9.25
N GLY A 264 12.97 -13.28 10.21
CA GLY A 264 13.72 -14.52 10.18
C GLY A 264 13.23 -15.47 9.09
N TYR A 265 13.87 -16.63 9.02
CA TYR A 265 13.39 -17.73 8.18
C TYR A 265 12.26 -18.50 8.85
N PHE A 266 11.36 -19.07 8.03
CA PHE A 266 10.42 -20.08 8.53
C PHE A 266 11.18 -21.30 9.06
N ILE A 267 10.70 -21.83 10.19
CA ILE A 267 11.19 -23.06 10.78
C ILE A 267 10.57 -24.22 9.98
N THR A 268 11.40 -25.19 9.61
CA THR A 268 10.97 -26.37 8.85
C THR A 268 10.29 -27.44 9.69
N GLU A 269 10.47 -27.38 11.02
CA GLU A 269 9.75 -28.22 11.97
C GLU A 269 8.33 -27.65 12.19
N PRO A 270 7.31 -28.52 12.21
CA PRO A 270 5.94 -28.09 12.45
C PRO A 270 5.72 -27.64 13.91
N VAL A 271 4.67 -26.85 14.11
CA VAL A 271 4.26 -26.38 15.44
C VAL A 271 3.79 -27.56 16.30
N LEU A 272 4.27 -27.58 17.54
CA LEU A 272 3.94 -28.60 18.52
C LEU A 272 3.12 -28.01 19.70
N VAL A 273 2.24 -28.81 20.26
CA VAL A 273 1.66 -28.63 21.62
C VAL A 273 2.21 -29.76 22.51
N GLY A 274 3.14 -29.42 23.39
CA GLY A 274 3.92 -30.44 24.11
C GLY A 274 4.81 -31.21 23.11
N GLU A 275 4.59 -32.52 22.99
CA GLU A 275 5.29 -33.38 22.03
C GLU A 275 4.45 -33.73 20.79
N GLU A 276 3.23 -33.22 20.70
CA GLU A 276 2.28 -33.54 19.64
C GLU A 276 2.28 -32.49 18.57
N GLU A 277 2.41 -32.89 17.29
CA GLU A 277 2.22 -31.95 16.15
C GLU A 277 0.77 -31.44 16.13
N VAL A 278 0.62 -30.12 15.99
CA VAL A 278 -0.68 -29.52 15.66
C VAL A 278 -1.01 -29.87 14.20
N ARG A 279 -2.20 -30.39 14.01
CA ARG A 279 -2.73 -30.78 12.69
C ARG A 279 -4.12 -30.21 12.51
N GLY A 280 -4.25 -29.08 11.85
CA GLY A 280 -5.56 -28.45 11.74
C GLY A 280 -5.61 -27.25 10.84
N HIS A 281 -6.66 -26.49 10.99
CA HIS A 281 -6.94 -25.33 10.16
C HIS A 281 -6.85 -24.05 11.00
N LEU A 282 -6.17 -23.04 10.43
CA LEU A 282 -6.17 -21.68 10.96
C LEU A 282 -7.59 -21.11 10.88
N LEU A 283 -8.06 -20.63 12.01
CA LEU A 283 -9.37 -20.01 12.13
C LEU A 283 -9.26 -18.49 12.02
N ASP A 284 -10.36 -17.87 11.60
CA ASP A 284 -10.42 -16.42 11.42
C ASP A 284 -10.41 -15.71 12.79
N CYS A 285 -9.31 -15.01 13.08
CA CYS A 285 -9.09 -14.28 14.33
C CYS A 285 -8.68 -12.84 14.03
N ASP A 286 -9.18 -11.91 14.84
CA ASP A 286 -8.58 -10.59 14.91
C ASP A 286 -7.33 -10.63 15.80
N TRP A 287 -6.20 -10.99 15.22
CA TRP A 287 -4.92 -11.11 15.91
C TRP A 287 -4.46 -9.80 16.58
N GLN A 288 -4.88 -8.63 16.06
CA GLN A 288 -4.52 -7.34 16.66
C GLN A 288 -5.15 -7.16 18.04
N ALA A 289 -6.31 -7.78 18.25
CA ALA A 289 -7.00 -7.73 19.53
C ALA A 289 -6.47 -8.71 20.56
N VAL A 290 -6.01 -9.90 20.12
CA VAL A 290 -5.77 -11.02 21.03
C VAL A 290 -4.31 -11.50 21.12
N GLY A 291 -3.44 -11.16 20.17
CA GLY A 291 -2.01 -11.54 20.20
C GLY A 291 -1.76 -13.05 19.98
N TYR A 292 -2.72 -13.77 19.44
CA TYR A 292 -2.60 -15.18 19.06
C TYR A 292 -3.54 -15.49 17.90
N THR A 293 -3.22 -16.55 17.15
CA THR A 293 -4.15 -17.14 16.19
C THR A 293 -4.67 -18.47 16.71
N VAL A 294 -5.88 -18.82 16.34
CA VAL A 294 -6.52 -20.07 16.79
C VAL A 294 -6.51 -21.09 15.67
N VAL A 295 -6.28 -22.33 16.06
CA VAL A 295 -6.25 -23.49 15.18
C VAL A 295 -7.29 -24.50 15.65
N HIS A 296 -8.09 -25.01 14.74
CA HIS A 296 -8.89 -26.19 14.98
C HIS A 296 -8.01 -27.42 14.79
N ASP A 297 -7.40 -27.93 15.89
CA ASP A 297 -6.52 -29.10 15.88
C ASP A 297 -7.35 -30.40 15.77
N ARG A 298 -7.24 -31.02 14.60
CA ARG A 298 -7.97 -32.27 14.26
C ARG A 298 -7.12 -33.52 14.45
N GLY A 299 -5.84 -33.36 14.76
CA GLY A 299 -4.89 -34.44 14.87
C GLY A 299 -4.62 -35.16 13.56
N THR A 300 -4.27 -36.43 13.69
CA THR A 300 -4.01 -37.32 12.52
C THR A 300 -5.03 -38.46 12.50
N ALA A 301 -5.09 -39.19 11.40
CA ALA A 301 -5.94 -40.38 11.33
C ALA A 301 -5.57 -41.43 12.38
N ALA A 302 -4.31 -41.52 12.79
CA ALA A 302 -3.84 -42.44 13.82
C ALA A 302 -4.11 -41.92 15.27
N ASN A 303 -4.16 -40.59 15.41
CA ASN A 303 -4.46 -39.93 16.70
C ASN A 303 -5.41 -38.76 16.45
N PRO A 304 -6.71 -39.05 16.23
CA PRO A 304 -7.68 -38.00 15.95
C PRO A 304 -7.92 -37.13 17.18
N ARG A 305 -8.06 -35.84 16.97
CA ARG A 305 -8.37 -34.83 17.97
C ARG A 305 -9.51 -33.98 17.48
N ASN A 306 -10.19 -33.31 18.39
CA ASN A 306 -11.18 -32.29 18.06
C ASN A 306 -11.13 -31.20 19.13
N ARG A 307 -10.16 -30.29 19.01
CA ARG A 307 -9.89 -29.26 20.01
C ARG A 307 -9.43 -27.97 19.39
N LEU A 308 -9.53 -26.88 20.13
CA LEU A 308 -8.90 -25.62 19.75
C LEU A 308 -7.53 -25.48 20.41
N ALA A 309 -6.57 -25.04 19.64
CA ALA A 309 -5.25 -24.65 20.09
C ALA A 309 -4.96 -23.22 19.66
N ALA A 310 -4.18 -22.51 20.46
CA ALA A 310 -3.71 -21.17 20.12
C ALA A 310 -2.22 -21.21 19.81
N VAL A 311 -1.83 -20.55 18.72
CA VAL A 311 -0.44 -20.26 18.39
C VAL A 311 -0.18 -18.81 18.76
N PHE A 312 0.79 -18.58 19.66
CA PHE A 312 0.98 -17.30 20.30
C PHE A 312 2.06 -16.48 19.61
N ASP A 313 1.76 -15.20 19.44
CA ASP A 313 2.72 -14.13 19.23
C ASP A 313 3.35 -13.76 20.60
N PHE A 314 4.22 -14.63 21.11
CA PHE A 314 4.70 -14.56 22.47
C PHE A 314 6.07 -13.92 22.57
N ARG A 315 6.17 -12.94 23.44
CA ARG A 315 7.42 -12.31 23.86
C ARG A 315 7.54 -12.40 25.37
N ASP A 316 8.64 -12.97 25.87
CA ASP A 316 8.84 -13.07 27.30
C ASP A 316 9.18 -11.71 27.97
N PHE A 317 9.29 -11.74 29.29
CA PHE A 317 9.66 -10.56 30.08
C PHE A 317 11.02 -9.94 29.67
N TRP A 318 11.92 -10.75 29.14
CA TRP A 318 13.26 -10.32 28.67
C TRP A 318 13.24 -9.83 27.24
N GLY A 319 12.11 -9.88 26.58
CA GLY A 319 11.95 -9.46 25.19
C GLY A 319 12.39 -10.49 24.17
N VAL A 320 12.51 -11.75 24.57
CA VAL A 320 12.80 -12.87 23.65
C VAL A 320 11.48 -13.37 23.03
N ASN A 321 11.44 -13.40 21.70
CA ASN A 321 10.32 -13.96 20.97
C ASN A 321 10.50 -15.47 20.79
N TYR A 322 9.42 -16.22 20.83
CA TYR A 322 9.41 -17.67 20.66
C TYR A 322 8.64 -18.04 19.40
N ALA A 323 9.30 -18.74 18.48
CA ALA A 323 8.64 -19.30 17.30
C ALA A 323 7.97 -20.63 17.68
N GLY A 324 6.76 -20.84 17.18
CA GLY A 324 6.08 -22.11 17.30
C GLY A 324 5.56 -22.45 18.70
N TYR A 325 5.42 -21.46 19.58
CA TYR A 325 4.76 -21.70 20.87
C TYR A 325 3.25 -21.83 20.67
N ALA A 326 2.72 -22.99 21.01
CA ALA A 326 1.29 -23.25 20.98
C ALA A 326 0.82 -23.95 22.24
N ALA A 327 -0.41 -23.72 22.62
CA ALA A 327 -1.06 -24.38 23.74
C ALA A 327 -2.52 -24.69 23.43
N VAL A 328 -3.03 -25.79 23.97
CA VAL A 328 -4.47 -26.07 24.01
C VAL A 328 -5.13 -25.05 24.93
N PHE A 329 -6.34 -24.66 24.65
CA PHE A 329 -7.09 -23.78 25.54
C PHE A 329 -7.22 -24.48 26.93
N PRO A 330 -6.89 -23.78 28.03
CA PRO A 330 -6.93 -24.36 29.35
C PRO A 330 -8.37 -24.70 29.77
N GLU A 331 -8.51 -25.64 30.66
CA GLU A 331 -9.78 -25.81 31.37
C GLU A 331 -10.10 -24.55 32.20
N ALA A 332 -11.36 -24.19 32.27
CA ALA A 332 -11.76 -23.10 33.13
C ALA A 332 -11.55 -23.48 34.62
N ASP A 333 -10.90 -22.61 35.42
CA ASP A 333 -10.59 -22.82 36.83
C ASP A 333 -11.80 -23.23 37.68
N LYS A 334 -13.00 -22.86 37.30
CA LYS A 334 -14.28 -23.14 37.94
C LYS A 334 -15.14 -24.17 37.20
N GLY A 335 -14.53 -24.87 36.22
CA GLY A 335 -15.27 -25.70 35.28
C GLY A 335 -15.97 -24.84 34.20
N TRP A 336 -16.41 -25.48 33.16
CA TRP A 336 -17.20 -24.86 32.10
C TRP A 336 -18.67 -24.74 32.56
N PRO A 337 -19.37 -23.67 32.16
CA PRO A 337 -20.79 -23.53 32.40
C PRO A 337 -21.59 -24.73 31.85
N ASP A 338 -22.70 -25.08 32.49
CA ASP A 338 -23.58 -26.15 32.02
C ASP A 338 -24.00 -25.92 30.56
N GLY A 339 -23.80 -26.93 29.72
CA GLY A 339 -24.10 -26.86 28.27
C GLY A 339 -23.06 -26.16 27.41
N PHE A 340 -21.96 -25.70 28.00
CA PHE A 340 -20.84 -25.16 27.22
C PHE A 340 -19.93 -26.28 26.73
N VAL A 341 -19.52 -26.23 25.46
CA VAL A 341 -18.59 -27.20 24.90
C VAL A 341 -17.16 -26.78 25.25
N PRO A 342 -16.37 -27.63 25.94
CA PRO A 342 -14.98 -27.31 26.27
C PRO A 342 -14.14 -27.05 25.01
N LEU A 343 -13.39 -25.95 24.99
CA LEU A 343 -12.56 -25.59 23.82
C LEU A 343 -11.35 -26.52 23.66
N ASN A 344 -10.89 -27.15 24.74
CA ASN A 344 -9.79 -28.11 24.75
C ASN A 344 -10.23 -29.54 24.37
N ASP A 345 -11.53 -29.81 24.30
CA ASP A 345 -12.09 -31.06 23.79
C ASP A 345 -13.53 -30.81 23.31
N LEU A 346 -13.70 -30.65 22.01
CA LEU A 346 -15.03 -30.44 21.42
C LEU A 346 -15.87 -31.73 21.35
N GLY A 347 -15.31 -32.88 21.74
CA GLY A 347 -15.98 -34.17 21.67
C GLY A 347 -16.48 -34.49 20.27
N ASP A 348 -17.76 -34.86 20.16
CA ASP A 348 -18.41 -35.17 18.87
C ASP A 348 -19.02 -33.94 18.17
N HIS A 349 -18.77 -32.71 18.68
CA HIS A 349 -19.32 -31.50 18.08
C HIS A 349 -18.52 -31.13 16.86
N GLU A 350 -19.21 -30.74 15.81
CA GLU A 350 -18.61 -30.17 14.61
C GLU A 350 -18.44 -28.66 14.79
N LEU A 351 -17.22 -28.11 14.52
CA LEU A 351 -16.97 -26.68 14.49
C LEU A 351 -17.48 -26.10 13.18
N ILE A 352 -18.57 -25.33 13.24
CA ILE A 352 -19.19 -24.71 12.07
C ILE A 352 -18.59 -23.32 11.81
N TYR A 353 -18.38 -22.54 12.86
CA TYR A 353 -17.91 -21.16 12.74
C TYR A 353 -17.13 -20.74 13.98
N PHE A 354 -16.07 -19.99 13.73
CA PHE A 354 -15.27 -19.36 14.77
C PHE A 354 -14.89 -17.94 14.34
N ARG A 355 -14.93 -17.00 15.26
CA ARG A 355 -14.39 -15.67 15.07
C ARG A 355 -13.82 -15.13 16.38
N GLY A 356 -12.56 -14.72 16.39
CA GLY A 356 -11.94 -13.96 17.45
C GLY A 356 -12.32 -12.47 17.38
N TRP A 357 -12.41 -11.83 18.55
CA TRP A 357 -12.70 -10.39 18.69
C TRP A 357 -11.51 -9.71 19.36
#